data_48443e528cc10b867d5e9d534a13c4c4
#
_entry.id   48443e528cc10b867d5e9d534a13c4c4
#
_cell.length_a   1.000
_cell.length_b   1.000
_cell.length_c   1.000
_cell.angle_alpha   90.00
_cell.angle_beta   90.00
_cell.angle_gamma   90.00
#
_symmetry.space_group_name_H-M   'P 1'
#
loop_
_entity.id
_entity.type
_entity.pdbx_description
1 polymer ?
#
loop_
_entity_poly.entity_id
_entity_poly.type
_entity_poly.pdbx_seq_one_letter_code
_entity_poly.pdbx_strand_id
1 'polypeptide(L)'
;MADKKKKNTKINRNRWKIQLLATLATNPLLMNFFSGKIYKGKLKSICVPGLNCYSCPAAAGACPIGSLQAVIGSSKFKFSYYIVGLLIFIGVLLGRVVCGFLCPFGWFQELLHKIPTKKFSTKRLHMLTYLKYVILVVFVFVLPMTVVNEVGMGDPFFCKYICPAGILEGGIPLSLANEGIRASLGWLFTWKSCILLAVILLAVFFYRPFCKWICPLGAFYALFNKVSVYRFRIDREKCTSCGACSRVCKMDVDVYKTPNHTECIRCGDCIRTCPHKAISKSFSLYSPKEEKS
;
A
#
# COMPACT_ATOMS: atom_id res chain seq x y z
N MET A 1 -27.66 -10.02 -19.15
CA MET A 1 -26.66 -10.36 -18.09
C MET A 1 -25.24 -10.60 -18.61
N ALA A 2 -25.05 -11.15 -19.79
CA ALA A 2 -23.72 -11.42 -20.40
C ALA A 2 -22.91 -10.15 -20.74
N ASP A 3 -23.55 -9.09 -21.21
CA ASP A 3 -22.88 -7.84 -21.61
C ASP A 3 -22.35 -7.03 -20.41
N LYS A 4 -23.01 -7.11 -19.25
CA LYS A 4 -22.52 -6.56 -17.98
C LYS A 4 -21.24 -7.27 -17.46
N LYS A 5 -21.13 -8.59 -17.71
CA LYS A 5 -19.97 -9.39 -17.33
C LYS A 5 -18.75 -9.07 -18.21
N LYS A 6 -18.97 -8.79 -19.50
CA LYS A 6 -17.93 -8.42 -20.48
C LYS A 6 -17.36 -7.02 -20.23
N LYS A 7 -18.19 -6.05 -19.80
CA LYS A 7 -17.77 -4.67 -19.46
C LYS A 7 -16.97 -4.63 -18.15
N ASN A 8 -17.32 -5.44 -17.16
CA ASN A 8 -16.60 -5.57 -15.90
C ASN A 8 -15.20 -6.18 -16.06
N THR A 9 -15.03 -7.16 -16.96
CA THR A 9 -13.73 -7.78 -17.25
C THR A 9 -12.77 -6.82 -17.94
N LYS A 10 -13.26 -5.95 -18.82
CA LYS A 10 -12.42 -5.02 -19.62
C LYS A 10 -11.72 -3.95 -18.75
N ILE A 11 -12.35 -3.48 -17.68
CA ILE A 11 -11.85 -2.37 -16.86
C ILE A 11 -10.99 -2.88 -15.68
N ASN A 12 -11.26 -4.07 -15.19
CA ASN A 12 -10.35 -4.75 -14.26
C ASN A 12 -9.01 -5.04 -14.95
N ARG A 13 -9.03 -5.28 -16.26
CA ARG A 13 -7.86 -5.46 -17.12
C ARG A 13 -7.02 -4.18 -17.27
N ASN A 14 -7.64 -3.00 -17.34
CA ASN A 14 -6.88 -1.73 -17.44
C ASN A 14 -6.17 -1.39 -16.11
N ARG A 15 -6.84 -1.58 -14.97
CA ARG A 15 -6.21 -1.39 -13.66
C ARG A 15 -5.04 -2.35 -13.45
N TRP A 16 -5.22 -3.62 -13.81
CA TRP A 16 -4.15 -4.61 -13.72
C TRP A 16 -2.95 -4.24 -14.59
N LYS A 17 -3.17 -3.73 -15.81
CA LYS A 17 -2.10 -3.24 -16.67
C LYS A 17 -1.33 -2.07 -16.03
N ILE A 18 -2.03 -1.11 -15.43
CA ILE A 18 -1.40 0.01 -14.74
C ILE A 18 -0.55 -0.49 -13.56
N GLN A 19 -1.07 -1.43 -12.77
CA GLN A 19 -0.35 -2.03 -11.66
C GLN A 19 0.90 -2.79 -12.12
N LEU A 20 0.79 -3.56 -13.20
CA LEU A 20 1.93 -4.27 -13.81
C LEU A 20 2.98 -3.28 -14.28
N LEU A 21 2.59 -2.26 -15.06
CA LEU A 21 3.52 -1.24 -15.56
C LEU A 21 4.18 -0.47 -14.41
N ALA A 22 3.42 -0.12 -13.37
CA ALA A 22 3.98 0.54 -12.18
C ALA A 22 4.99 -0.36 -11.45
N THR A 23 4.70 -1.65 -11.34
CA THR A 23 5.61 -2.62 -10.71
C THR A 23 6.90 -2.76 -11.53
N LEU A 24 6.80 -2.86 -12.86
CA LEU A 24 7.97 -2.93 -13.74
C LEU A 24 8.78 -1.61 -13.73
N ALA A 25 8.11 -0.47 -13.72
CA ALA A 25 8.76 0.83 -13.66
C ALA A 25 9.51 1.07 -12.34
N THR A 26 8.99 0.57 -11.23
CA THR A 26 9.67 0.66 -9.92
C THR A 26 10.75 -0.42 -9.73
N ASN A 27 10.69 -1.51 -10.49
CA ASN A 27 11.62 -2.64 -10.46
C ASN A 27 12.18 -2.98 -11.84
N PRO A 28 12.88 -2.05 -12.53
CA PRO A 28 13.34 -2.27 -13.90
C PRO A 28 14.50 -3.27 -14.00
N LEU A 29 15.23 -3.53 -12.91
CA LEU A 29 16.47 -4.30 -12.89
C LEU A 29 16.25 -5.77 -12.58
N LEU A 30 15.28 -6.42 -13.25
CA LEU A 30 14.91 -7.82 -13.01
C LEU A 30 16.08 -8.80 -13.14
N MET A 31 17.06 -8.52 -13.99
CA MET A 31 18.26 -9.36 -14.15
C MET A 31 19.08 -9.48 -12.87
N ASN A 32 19.00 -8.51 -11.97
CA ASN A 32 19.71 -8.54 -10.69
C ASN A 32 19.20 -9.64 -9.73
N PHE A 33 18.02 -10.20 -9.97
CA PHE A 33 17.56 -11.37 -9.21
C PHE A 33 18.47 -12.60 -9.41
N PHE A 34 18.99 -12.77 -10.62
CA PHE A 34 19.90 -13.87 -10.94
C PHE A 34 21.31 -13.64 -10.43
N SER A 35 21.77 -12.39 -10.44
CA SER A 35 23.11 -12.03 -9.96
C SER A 35 23.19 -11.80 -8.44
N GLY A 36 22.05 -11.71 -7.74
CA GLY A 36 22.01 -11.44 -6.30
C GLY A 36 22.60 -10.08 -5.89
N LYS A 37 22.69 -9.13 -6.82
CA LYS A 37 23.28 -7.82 -6.56
C LYS A 37 22.19 -6.76 -6.33
N ILE A 38 22.36 -5.97 -5.27
CA ILE A 38 21.49 -4.82 -4.99
C ILE A 38 22.01 -3.62 -5.77
N TYR A 39 21.13 -2.96 -6.52
CA TYR A 39 21.47 -1.71 -7.20
C TYR A 39 21.83 -0.60 -6.20
N LYS A 40 22.98 0.05 -6.38
CA LYS A 40 23.51 1.11 -5.50
C LYS A 40 23.63 2.47 -6.20
N GLY A 41 23.02 2.62 -7.37
CA GLY A 41 23.12 3.87 -8.16
C GLY A 41 22.27 5.02 -7.62
N LYS A 42 22.42 6.20 -8.24
CA LYS A 42 21.76 7.46 -7.82
C LYS A 42 20.23 7.37 -7.74
N LEU A 43 19.58 6.51 -8.51
CA LEU A 43 18.12 6.35 -8.45
C LEU A 43 17.61 5.82 -7.11
N LYS A 44 18.47 5.16 -6.30
CA LYS A 44 18.10 4.74 -4.92
C LYS A 44 17.83 5.90 -3.96
N SER A 45 18.26 7.11 -4.27
CA SER A 45 17.91 8.32 -3.50
C SER A 45 16.48 8.79 -3.75
N ILE A 46 15.85 8.33 -4.85
CA ILE A 46 14.47 8.69 -5.19
C ILE A 46 13.51 7.70 -4.53
N CYS A 47 12.54 8.20 -3.76
CA CYS A 47 11.50 7.37 -3.21
C CYS A 47 10.39 7.08 -4.21
N VAL A 48 10.02 5.81 -4.31
CA VAL A 48 8.83 5.39 -5.06
C VAL A 48 7.57 5.60 -4.21
N PRO A 49 6.41 5.87 -4.81
CA PRO A 49 5.20 6.19 -4.05
C PRO A 49 4.59 4.98 -3.32
N GLY A 50 4.86 3.75 -3.78
CA GLY A 50 4.33 2.49 -3.24
C GLY A 50 5.29 1.79 -2.28
N LEU A 51 4.79 0.73 -1.65
CA LEU A 51 5.63 -0.15 -0.83
C LEU A 51 6.47 -1.03 -1.76
N ASN A 52 7.79 -0.82 -1.78
CA ASN A 52 8.76 -1.54 -2.57
C ASN A 52 10.07 -1.61 -1.79
N CYS A 53 10.59 -2.81 -1.53
CA CYS A 53 11.72 -2.95 -0.61
C CYS A 53 13.01 -2.34 -1.16
N TYR A 54 13.73 -1.57 -0.31
CA TYR A 54 15.06 -1.04 -0.65
C TYR A 54 16.06 -2.14 -1.01
N SER A 55 16.00 -3.27 -0.30
CA SER A 55 16.89 -4.42 -0.53
C SER A 55 16.46 -5.31 -1.69
N CYS A 56 15.40 -4.98 -2.41
CA CYS A 56 15.02 -5.71 -3.62
C CYS A 56 16.10 -5.55 -4.70
N PRO A 57 16.64 -6.66 -5.26
CA PRO A 57 17.62 -6.60 -6.35
C PRO A 57 17.14 -5.82 -7.57
N ALA A 58 15.86 -5.97 -7.93
CA ALA A 58 15.26 -5.32 -9.08
C ALA A 58 14.90 -3.85 -8.83
N ALA A 59 14.80 -3.40 -7.59
CA ALA A 59 14.31 -2.06 -7.27
C ALA A 59 15.32 -0.96 -7.63
N ALA A 60 14.88 0.00 -8.43
CA ALA A 60 15.66 1.19 -8.75
C ALA A 60 15.53 2.27 -7.67
N GLY A 61 14.36 2.41 -7.03
CA GLY A 61 14.09 3.43 -6.02
C GLY A 61 14.02 2.90 -4.60
N ALA A 62 13.86 3.80 -3.63
CA ALA A 62 13.77 3.49 -2.21
C ALA A 62 12.32 3.38 -1.73
N CYS A 63 12.09 2.53 -0.71
CA CYS A 63 10.81 2.45 -0.02
C CYS A 63 10.57 3.70 0.84
N PRO A 64 9.42 4.39 0.71
CA PRO A 64 9.17 5.62 1.46
C PRO A 64 9.08 5.39 2.97
N ILE A 65 8.56 4.24 3.43
CA ILE A 65 8.51 3.91 4.86
C ILE A 65 9.89 3.57 5.40
N GLY A 66 10.72 2.84 4.64
CA GLY A 66 12.10 2.57 5.05
C GLY A 66 12.92 3.85 5.14
N SER A 67 12.80 4.72 4.14
CA SER A 67 13.47 6.02 4.12
C SER A 67 12.97 6.95 5.23
N LEU A 68 11.66 6.95 5.54
CA LEU A 68 11.09 7.72 6.64
C LEU A 68 11.68 7.27 7.99
N GLN A 69 11.75 5.97 8.25
CA GLN A 69 12.36 5.43 9.48
C GLN A 69 13.85 5.79 9.59
N ALA A 70 14.60 5.71 8.48
CA ALA A 70 16.01 6.10 8.46
C ALA A 70 16.18 7.59 8.79
N VAL A 71 15.34 8.48 8.24
CA VAL A 71 15.37 9.91 8.54
C VAL A 71 15.01 10.19 9.99
N ILE A 72 13.99 9.53 10.53
CA ILE A 72 13.56 9.67 11.92
C ILE A 72 14.63 9.15 12.88
N GLY A 73 15.19 7.97 12.60
CA GLY A 73 16.25 7.38 13.41
C GLY A 73 17.57 8.17 13.38
N SER A 74 17.81 8.98 12.34
CA SER A 74 18.97 9.87 12.24
C SER A 74 18.68 11.32 12.62
N SER A 75 17.51 11.62 13.18
CA SER A 75 17.04 12.98 13.47
C SER A 75 17.97 13.79 14.40
N LYS A 76 18.72 13.10 15.26
CA LYS A 76 19.75 13.75 16.13
C LYS A 76 20.92 14.32 15.34
N PHE A 77 21.22 13.81 14.14
CA PHE A 77 22.33 14.26 13.31
C PHE A 77 21.88 15.21 12.22
N LYS A 78 20.93 14.79 11.37
CA LYS A 78 20.42 15.60 10.27
C LYS A 78 19.05 15.12 9.83
N PHE A 79 18.05 15.99 9.87
CA PHE A 79 16.70 15.66 9.41
C PHE A 79 16.54 16.00 7.94
N SER A 80 16.18 15.01 7.12
CA SER A 80 15.91 15.21 5.70
C SER A 80 14.41 15.43 5.46
N TYR A 81 14.03 16.65 5.15
CA TYR A 81 12.63 17.03 4.86
C TYR A 81 12.08 16.46 3.54
N TYR A 82 12.97 16.01 2.64
CA TYR A 82 12.58 15.49 1.32
C TYR A 82 11.54 14.38 1.41
N ILE A 83 11.77 13.36 2.24
CA ILE A 83 10.89 12.19 2.35
C ILE A 83 9.53 12.58 2.91
N VAL A 84 9.51 13.38 3.95
CA VAL A 84 8.27 13.85 4.59
C VAL A 84 7.49 14.72 3.61
N GLY A 85 8.15 15.67 2.95
CA GLY A 85 7.54 16.54 1.94
C GLY A 85 6.96 15.74 0.76
N LEU A 86 7.71 14.76 0.25
CA LEU A 86 7.25 13.90 -0.84
C LEU A 86 6.00 13.08 -0.44
N LEU A 87 6.00 12.48 0.75
CA LEU A 87 4.86 11.70 1.25
C LEU A 87 3.62 12.57 1.45
N ILE A 88 3.78 13.77 2.01
CA ILE A 88 2.68 14.74 2.19
C ILE A 88 2.16 15.19 0.82
N PHE A 89 3.05 15.56 -0.10
CA PHE A 89 2.68 16.01 -1.44
C PHE A 89 1.85 14.95 -2.18
N ILE A 90 2.34 13.70 -2.23
CA ILE A 90 1.61 12.60 -2.86
C ILE A 90 0.30 12.31 -2.12
N GLY A 91 0.30 12.37 -0.78
CA GLY A 91 -0.89 12.19 0.05
C GLY A 91 -1.97 13.22 -0.24
N VAL A 92 -1.61 14.50 -0.32
CA VAL A 92 -2.54 15.60 -0.64
C VAL A 92 -3.05 15.51 -2.07
N LEU A 93 -2.23 15.15 -3.03
CA LEU A 93 -2.67 15.02 -4.43
C LEU A 93 -3.56 13.80 -4.64
N LEU A 94 -3.12 12.63 -4.22
CA LEU A 94 -3.68 11.34 -4.63
C LEU A 94 -4.32 10.53 -3.49
N GLY A 95 -3.95 10.80 -2.23
CA GLY A 95 -4.37 9.96 -1.11
C GLY A 95 -4.02 8.49 -1.33
N ARG A 96 -4.95 7.58 -1.09
CA ARG A 96 -4.76 6.12 -1.24
C ARG A 96 -4.87 5.59 -2.68
N VAL A 97 -4.96 6.44 -3.70
CA VAL A 97 -4.86 5.99 -5.11
C VAL A 97 -3.56 5.25 -5.35
N VAL A 98 -2.46 5.71 -4.76
CA VAL A 98 -1.15 5.05 -4.79
C VAL A 98 -1.26 3.58 -4.40
N CYS A 99 -1.94 3.28 -3.30
CA CYS A 99 -2.16 1.90 -2.83
C CYS A 99 -2.99 1.09 -3.84
N GLY A 100 -3.91 1.75 -4.56
CA GLY A 100 -4.80 1.13 -5.54
C GLY A 100 -4.14 0.78 -6.87
N PHE A 101 -3.17 1.58 -7.32
CA PHE A 101 -2.66 1.53 -8.69
C PHE A 101 -1.14 1.38 -8.80
N LEU A 102 -0.37 1.94 -7.86
CA LEU A 102 1.08 2.07 -7.98
C LEU A 102 1.88 1.15 -7.03
N CYS A 103 1.22 0.52 -6.06
CA CYS A 103 1.91 -0.28 -5.05
C CYS A 103 2.11 -1.73 -5.51
N PRO A 104 3.38 -2.21 -5.71
CA PRO A 104 3.67 -3.58 -6.12
C PRO A 104 3.16 -4.61 -5.12
N PHE A 105 3.39 -4.40 -3.83
CA PHE A 105 2.93 -5.32 -2.78
C PHE A 105 1.40 -5.38 -2.68
N GLY A 106 0.70 -4.26 -2.97
CA GLY A 106 -0.76 -4.25 -3.08
C GLY A 106 -1.27 -5.07 -4.27
N TRP A 107 -0.56 -5.04 -5.39
CA TRP A 107 -0.86 -5.85 -6.56
C TRP A 107 -0.63 -7.34 -6.30
N PHE A 108 0.46 -7.70 -5.63
CA PHE A 108 0.75 -9.07 -5.21
C PHE A 108 -0.40 -9.68 -4.39
N GLN A 109 -0.92 -8.95 -3.38
CA GLN A 109 -2.07 -9.41 -2.60
C GLN A 109 -3.34 -9.59 -3.46
N GLU A 110 -3.54 -8.76 -4.49
CA GLU A 110 -4.67 -8.93 -5.41
C GLU A 110 -4.54 -10.16 -6.29
N LEU A 111 -3.32 -10.54 -6.68
CA LEU A 111 -3.06 -11.78 -7.43
C LEU A 111 -3.42 -12.99 -6.57
N LEU A 112 -2.97 -13.03 -5.31
CA LEU A 112 -3.32 -14.10 -4.38
C LEU A 112 -4.84 -14.19 -4.15
N HIS A 113 -5.51 -13.05 -4.05
CA HIS A 113 -6.96 -13.02 -3.87
C HIS A 113 -7.75 -13.52 -5.09
N LYS A 114 -7.15 -13.68 -6.27
CA LYS A 114 -7.80 -14.28 -7.44
C LYS A 114 -7.92 -15.80 -7.36
N ILE A 115 -7.18 -16.47 -6.49
CA ILE A 115 -7.27 -17.93 -6.28
C ILE A 115 -8.72 -18.25 -5.91
N PRO A 116 -9.36 -19.25 -6.55
CA PRO A 116 -10.78 -19.58 -6.36
C PRO A 116 -11.00 -20.27 -4.99
N THR A 117 -11.20 -19.49 -3.95
CA THR A 117 -11.48 -19.94 -2.58
C THR A 117 -12.66 -19.14 -2.01
N LYS A 118 -13.23 -19.59 -0.88
CA LYS A 118 -14.25 -18.82 -0.16
C LYS A 118 -13.67 -17.47 0.26
N LYS A 119 -14.37 -16.37 -0.09
CA LYS A 119 -13.95 -15.00 0.24
C LYS A 119 -14.77 -14.47 1.40
N PHE A 120 -14.08 -13.88 2.35
CA PHE A 120 -14.70 -13.32 3.55
C PHE A 120 -14.68 -11.80 3.52
N SER A 121 -15.76 -11.18 4.00
CA SER A 121 -15.82 -9.73 4.25
C SER A 121 -15.13 -9.39 5.56
N THR A 122 -14.40 -8.27 5.57
CA THR A 122 -13.70 -7.76 6.75
C THR A 122 -14.54 -6.78 7.58
N LYS A 123 -15.85 -6.61 7.29
CA LYS A 123 -16.72 -5.66 8.00
C LYS A 123 -16.75 -5.88 9.51
N ARG A 124 -16.78 -7.14 9.95
CA ARG A 124 -16.75 -7.48 11.40
C ARG A 124 -15.39 -7.20 12.06
N LEU A 125 -14.32 -7.14 11.27
CA LEU A 125 -12.94 -6.94 11.73
C LEU A 125 -12.51 -5.47 11.58
N HIS A 126 -13.47 -4.54 11.60
CA HIS A 126 -13.18 -3.11 11.43
C HIS A 126 -12.23 -2.56 12.50
N MET A 127 -12.29 -3.07 13.72
CA MET A 127 -11.36 -2.67 14.81
C MET A 127 -9.89 -2.91 14.43
N LEU A 128 -9.58 -3.97 13.68
CA LEU A 128 -8.21 -4.25 13.21
C LEU A 128 -7.67 -3.18 12.25
N THR A 129 -8.51 -2.36 11.65
CA THR A 129 -8.05 -1.26 10.77
C THR A 129 -7.31 -0.17 11.54
N TYR A 130 -7.52 -0.06 12.86
CA TYR A 130 -6.78 0.87 13.71
C TYR A 130 -5.34 0.41 13.99
N LEU A 131 -5.07 -0.91 13.92
CA LEU A 131 -3.74 -1.48 14.18
C LEU A 131 -2.65 -0.83 13.30
N LYS A 132 -2.93 -0.56 12.03
CA LYS A 132 -1.96 0.10 11.13
C LYS A 132 -1.55 1.51 11.59
N TYR A 133 -2.45 2.23 12.29
CA TYR A 133 -2.12 3.56 12.85
C TYR A 133 -1.24 3.42 14.09
N VAL A 134 -1.51 2.42 14.92
CA VAL A 134 -0.64 2.06 16.07
C VAL A 134 0.75 1.67 15.55
N ILE A 135 0.81 0.82 14.52
CA ILE A 135 2.09 0.43 13.89
C ILE A 135 2.81 1.66 13.31
N LEU A 136 2.09 2.58 12.65
CA LEU A 136 2.68 3.80 12.12
C LEU A 136 3.29 4.65 13.25
N VAL A 137 2.55 4.88 14.33
CA VAL A 137 3.04 5.72 15.43
C VAL A 137 4.17 5.03 16.18
N VAL A 138 3.99 3.78 16.61
CA VAL A 138 4.95 3.08 17.48
C VAL A 138 6.18 2.65 16.69
N PHE A 139 6.02 1.89 15.60
CA PHE A 139 7.15 1.25 14.91
C PHE A 139 7.85 2.14 13.87
N VAL A 140 7.18 3.17 13.36
CA VAL A 140 7.78 4.07 12.36
C VAL A 140 8.27 5.37 12.98
N PHE A 141 7.58 5.91 14.01
CA PHE A 141 7.98 7.15 14.66
C PHE A 141 8.66 6.90 16.02
N VAL A 142 7.97 6.35 17.01
CA VAL A 142 8.46 6.30 18.39
C VAL A 142 9.71 5.45 18.55
N LEU A 143 9.68 4.18 18.15
CA LEU A 143 10.80 3.25 18.35
C LEU A 143 12.10 3.69 17.64
N PRO A 144 12.09 4.16 16.37
CA PRO A 144 13.32 4.67 15.75
C PRO A 144 13.91 5.92 16.43
N MET A 145 13.07 6.71 17.13
CA MET A 145 13.54 7.90 17.86
C MET A 145 14.10 7.56 19.25
N THR A 146 13.53 6.56 19.92
CA THR A 146 13.84 6.27 21.33
C THR A 146 14.90 5.19 21.49
N VAL A 147 14.85 4.17 20.65
CA VAL A 147 15.79 3.03 20.70
C VAL A 147 16.87 3.23 19.65
N VAL A 148 17.99 3.77 20.10
CA VAL A 148 19.16 4.02 19.24
C VAL A 148 20.25 3.01 19.55
N ASN A 149 21.06 2.67 18.53
CA ASN A 149 22.23 1.81 18.67
C ASN A 149 23.42 2.60 19.27
N GLU A 150 24.56 1.93 19.47
CA GLU A 150 25.78 2.52 20.04
C GLU A 150 26.28 3.76 19.27
N VAL A 151 25.99 3.83 17.98
CA VAL A 151 26.35 4.97 17.12
C VAL A 151 25.32 6.13 17.22
N GLY A 152 24.24 5.96 18.00
CA GLY A 152 23.18 6.95 18.17
C GLY A 152 22.15 7.00 17.02
N MET A 153 22.14 5.98 16.16
CA MET A 153 21.16 5.85 15.06
C MET A 153 20.05 4.88 15.44
N GLY A 154 18.81 5.24 15.15
CA GLY A 154 17.65 4.37 15.37
C GLY A 154 17.50 3.30 14.30
N ASP A 155 17.15 2.09 14.72
CA ASP A 155 16.87 0.97 13.82
C ASP A 155 15.51 1.16 13.10
N PRO A 156 15.37 0.68 11.85
CA PRO A 156 14.11 0.70 11.14
C PRO A 156 13.19 -0.46 11.59
N PHE A 157 12.60 -0.34 12.78
CA PHE A 157 11.87 -1.39 13.48
C PHE A 157 10.76 -2.05 12.65
N PHE A 158 9.95 -1.28 11.94
CA PHE A 158 8.91 -1.86 11.09
C PHE A 158 9.53 -2.72 9.96
N CYS A 159 10.56 -2.22 9.28
CA CYS A 159 11.24 -2.97 8.22
C CYS A 159 11.96 -4.20 8.74
N LYS A 160 12.57 -4.10 9.94
CA LYS A 160 13.35 -5.15 10.59
C LYS A 160 12.47 -6.30 11.08
N TYR A 161 11.32 -6.01 11.71
CA TYR A 161 10.53 -7.00 12.44
C TYR A 161 9.18 -7.36 11.82
N ILE A 162 8.53 -6.46 11.07
CA ILE A 162 7.12 -6.65 10.64
C ILE A 162 6.97 -6.75 9.11
N CYS A 163 7.77 -6.00 8.33
CA CYS A 163 7.53 -5.84 6.90
C CYS A 163 7.70 -7.13 6.09
N PRO A 164 6.62 -7.71 5.51
CA PRO A 164 6.71 -8.92 4.69
C PRO A 164 7.29 -8.64 3.29
N ALA A 165 7.17 -7.40 2.77
CA ALA A 165 7.77 -7.03 1.49
C ALA A 165 9.29 -7.16 1.52
N GLY A 166 9.93 -6.88 2.67
CA GLY A 166 11.37 -7.04 2.83
C GLY A 166 11.86 -8.47 2.67
N ILE A 167 11.07 -9.47 3.13
CA ILE A 167 11.44 -10.87 2.95
C ILE A 167 11.09 -11.36 1.54
N LEU A 168 9.93 -10.97 1.01
CA LEU A 168 9.48 -11.40 -0.31
C LEU A 168 10.37 -10.85 -1.43
N GLU A 169 10.67 -9.55 -1.41
CA GLU A 169 11.35 -8.85 -2.49
C GLU A 169 12.88 -8.83 -2.33
N GLY A 170 13.38 -8.95 -1.10
CA GLY A 170 14.80 -8.88 -0.78
C GLY A 170 15.35 -10.15 -0.16
N GLY A 171 14.83 -10.57 1.01
CA GLY A 171 15.40 -11.68 1.78
C GLY A 171 15.45 -13.00 1.02
N ILE A 172 14.32 -13.43 0.44
CA ILE A 172 14.25 -14.68 -0.32
C ILE A 172 15.14 -14.62 -1.58
N PRO A 173 15.01 -13.63 -2.48
CA PRO A 173 15.85 -13.58 -3.67
C PRO A 173 17.35 -13.54 -3.38
N LEU A 174 17.77 -12.74 -2.39
CA LEU A 174 19.17 -12.61 -2.04
C LEU A 174 19.74 -13.89 -1.40
N SER A 175 18.98 -14.58 -0.57
CA SER A 175 19.40 -15.84 0.05
C SER A 175 19.49 -16.99 -0.97
N LEU A 176 18.66 -16.96 -2.02
CA LEU A 176 18.74 -17.95 -3.11
C LEU A 176 19.95 -17.71 -4.01
N ALA A 177 20.27 -16.43 -4.27
CA ALA A 177 21.35 -16.05 -5.19
C ALA A 177 22.75 -16.05 -4.53
N ASN A 178 22.85 -15.93 -3.19
CA ASN A 178 24.13 -15.81 -2.48
C ASN A 178 24.24 -16.81 -1.33
N GLU A 179 25.23 -17.69 -1.41
CA GLU A 179 25.49 -18.70 -0.37
C GLU A 179 25.91 -18.11 0.97
N GLY A 180 26.74 -17.08 0.97
CA GLY A 180 27.16 -16.38 2.19
C GLY A 180 25.99 -15.75 2.95
N ILE A 181 25.02 -15.17 2.25
CA ILE A 181 23.79 -14.64 2.85
C ILE A 181 22.96 -15.80 3.41
N ARG A 182 22.83 -16.89 2.67
CA ARG A 182 22.10 -18.09 3.11
C ARG A 182 22.70 -18.69 4.38
N ALA A 183 24.01 -18.76 4.47
CA ALA A 183 24.70 -19.27 5.67
C ALA A 183 24.54 -18.37 6.91
N SER A 184 24.30 -17.06 6.73
CA SER A 184 24.09 -16.08 7.80
C SER A 184 22.64 -15.91 8.23
N LEU A 185 21.69 -16.69 7.68
CA LEU A 185 20.27 -16.59 8.04
C LEU A 185 20.05 -17.04 9.49
N GLY A 186 19.49 -16.14 10.29
CA GLY A 186 19.17 -16.39 11.70
C GLY A 186 17.66 -16.37 11.98
N TRP A 187 17.32 -16.38 13.27
CA TRP A 187 15.94 -16.35 13.78
C TRP A 187 15.06 -15.29 13.13
N LEU A 188 15.60 -14.10 12.86
CA LEU A 188 14.86 -12.98 12.28
C LEU A 188 14.33 -13.31 10.87
N PHE A 189 15.06 -14.07 10.08
CA PHE A 189 14.61 -14.51 8.76
C PHE A 189 13.40 -15.46 8.89
N THR A 190 13.48 -16.43 9.79
CA THR A 190 12.39 -17.38 10.07
C THR A 190 11.13 -16.65 10.55
N TRP A 191 11.28 -15.75 11.53
CA TRP A 191 10.20 -14.92 12.04
C TRP A 191 9.48 -14.15 10.93
N LYS A 192 10.23 -13.43 10.08
CA LYS A 192 9.67 -12.67 8.97
C LYS A 192 9.06 -13.54 7.88
N SER A 193 9.61 -14.74 7.66
CA SER A 193 9.03 -15.72 6.75
C SER A 193 7.68 -16.23 7.24
N CYS A 194 7.51 -16.44 8.54
CA CYS A 194 6.22 -16.76 9.15
C CYS A 194 5.20 -15.63 8.96
N ILE A 195 5.61 -14.36 9.13
CA ILE A 195 4.73 -13.20 8.87
C ILE A 195 4.32 -13.16 7.39
N LEU A 196 5.26 -13.36 6.47
CA LEU A 196 4.97 -13.40 5.04
C LEU A 196 3.97 -14.52 4.72
N LEU A 197 4.18 -15.71 5.24
CA LEU A 197 3.27 -16.85 5.06
C LEU A 197 1.87 -16.53 5.59
N ALA A 198 1.76 -15.95 6.78
CA ALA A 198 0.50 -15.52 7.34
C ALA A 198 -0.20 -14.49 6.44
N VAL A 199 0.52 -13.51 5.91
CA VAL A 199 -0.03 -12.50 4.99
C VAL A 199 -0.49 -13.15 3.68
N ILE A 200 0.25 -14.12 3.13
CA ILE A 200 -0.12 -14.87 1.92
C ILE A 200 -1.43 -15.63 2.17
N LEU A 201 -1.52 -16.39 3.24
CA LEU A 201 -2.73 -17.15 3.60
C LEU A 201 -3.92 -16.21 3.79
N LEU A 202 -3.76 -15.14 4.55
CA LEU A 202 -4.82 -14.14 4.74
C LEU A 202 -5.23 -13.48 3.42
N ALA A 203 -4.29 -13.19 2.49
CA ALA A 203 -4.59 -12.56 1.22
C ALA A 203 -5.39 -13.46 0.26
N VAL A 204 -5.31 -14.78 0.42
CA VAL A 204 -6.15 -15.73 -0.31
C VAL A 204 -7.63 -15.60 0.09
N PHE A 205 -7.92 -15.41 1.38
CA PHE A 205 -9.28 -15.33 1.91
C PHE A 205 -9.84 -13.91 1.98
N PHE A 206 -9.02 -12.93 2.39
CA PHE A 206 -9.39 -11.54 2.58
C PHE A 206 -8.77 -10.64 1.50
N TYR A 207 -9.51 -9.62 1.07
CA TYR A 207 -9.00 -8.66 0.11
C TYR A 207 -8.03 -7.68 0.77
N ARG A 208 -6.75 -7.74 0.38
CA ARG A 208 -5.65 -6.87 0.84
C ARG A 208 -5.53 -6.75 2.37
N PRO A 209 -5.39 -7.84 3.12
CA PRO A 209 -5.38 -7.83 4.58
C PRO A 209 -4.22 -7.00 5.15
N PHE A 210 -3.01 -7.13 4.61
CA PHE A 210 -1.87 -6.34 5.04
C PHE A 210 -2.11 -4.83 4.85
N CYS A 211 -2.65 -4.41 3.71
CA CYS A 211 -2.94 -3.01 3.42
C CYS A 211 -4.07 -2.44 4.31
N LYS A 212 -4.99 -3.30 4.77
CA LYS A 212 -6.08 -2.91 5.68
C LYS A 212 -5.62 -2.76 7.12
N TRP A 213 -4.78 -3.69 7.61
CA TRP A 213 -4.56 -3.85 9.05
C TRP A 213 -3.14 -3.49 9.52
N ILE A 214 -2.12 -3.70 8.69
CA ILE A 214 -0.71 -3.65 9.13
C ILE A 214 0.08 -2.52 8.45
N CYS A 215 -0.21 -2.18 7.19
CA CYS A 215 0.64 -1.32 6.37
C CYS A 215 0.68 0.14 6.88
N PRO A 216 1.82 0.65 7.40
CA PRO A 216 1.94 2.03 7.86
C PRO A 216 1.87 3.05 6.72
N LEU A 217 2.33 2.71 5.51
CA LEU A 217 2.16 3.57 4.34
C LEU A 217 0.69 3.75 3.98
N GLY A 218 -0.10 2.65 4.09
CA GLY A 218 -1.54 2.69 3.93
C GLY A 218 -2.24 3.53 5.00
N ALA A 219 -1.73 3.54 6.25
CA ALA A 219 -2.20 4.41 7.32
C ALA A 219 -1.88 5.87 7.02
N PHE A 220 -0.65 6.18 6.61
CA PHE A 220 -0.22 7.53 6.28
C PHE A 220 -1.09 8.16 5.18
N TYR A 221 -1.22 7.48 4.03
CA TYR A 221 -2.07 8.00 2.94
C TYR A 221 -3.56 8.03 3.30
N ALA A 222 -4.03 7.20 4.24
CA ALA A 222 -5.41 7.22 4.70
C ALA A 222 -5.78 8.54 5.39
N LEU A 223 -4.85 9.16 6.13
CA LEU A 223 -5.05 10.46 6.77
C LEU A 223 -5.41 11.55 5.74
N PHE A 224 -4.79 11.50 4.56
CA PHE A 224 -5.03 12.48 3.50
C PHE A 224 -6.27 12.17 2.64
N ASN A 225 -6.88 11.00 2.77
CA ASN A 225 -7.94 10.58 1.87
C ASN A 225 -9.17 11.51 1.90
N LYS A 226 -9.45 12.15 3.03
CA LYS A 226 -10.55 13.12 3.18
C LYS A 226 -10.24 14.47 2.53
N VAL A 227 -8.96 14.90 2.55
CA VAL A 227 -8.53 16.23 2.10
C VAL A 227 -7.86 16.23 0.72
N SER A 228 -7.58 15.07 0.15
CA SER A 228 -6.87 14.95 -1.13
C SER A 228 -7.64 15.56 -2.30
N VAL A 229 -6.87 16.14 -3.23
CA VAL A 229 -7.38 16.81 -4.44
C VAL A 229 -8.15 15.83 -5.35
N TYR A 230 -7.60 14.64 -5.59
CA TYR A 230 -8.32 13.60 -6.32
C TYR A 230 -9.34 12.92 -5.39
N ARG A 231 -10.61 13.05 -5.68
CA ARG A 231 -11.72 12.57 -4.83
C ARG A 231 -12.89 12.02 -5.63
N PHE A 232 -13.78 11.30 -4.94
CA PHE A 232 -15.06 10.90 -5.51
C PHE A 232 -16.16 11.83 -5.01
N ARG A 233 -17.07 12.22 -5.93
CA ARG A 233 -18.28 12.97 -5.64
C ARG A 233 -19.49 12.12 -5.95
N ILE A 234 -20.54 12.29 -5.15
CA ILE A 234 -21.83 11.66 -5.35
C ILE A 234 -22.85 12.77 -5.67
N ASP A 235 -23.47 12.63 -6.81
CA ASP A 235 -24.64 13.43 -7.21
C ASP A 235 -25.84 12.88 -6.43
N ARG A 236 -26.35 13.67 -5.47
CA ARG A 236 -27.44 13.26 -4.58
C ARG A 236 -28.78 13.17 -5.31
N GLU A 237 -28.99 13.94 -6.35
CA GLU A 237 -30.20 13.91 -7.17
C GLU A 237 -30.31 12.60 -7.96
N LYS A 238 -29.18 12.09 -8.45
CA LYS A 238 -29.13 10.82 -9.18
C LYS A 238 -28.98 9.60 -8.26
N CYS A 239 -28.64 9.79 -7.00
CA CYS A 239 -28.34 8.69 -6.07
C CYS A 239 -29.63 8.19 -5.39
N THR A 240 -30.08 7.00 -5.76
CA THR A 240 -31.24 6.32 -5.15
C THR A 240 -30.89 5.52 -3.89
N SER A 241 -29.72 5.69 -3.33
CA SER A 241 -29.23 4.96 -2.12
C SER A 241 -29.37 3.43 -2.18
N CYS A 242 -29.38 2.84 -3.39
CA CYS A 242 -29.60 1.41 -3.63
C CYS A 242 -28.50 0.49 -3.08
N GLY A 243 -27.38 1.02 -2.58
CA GLY A 243 -26.28 0.29 -1.96
C GLY A 243 -25.45 -0.57 -2.91
N ALA A 244 -25.66 -0.53 -4.25
CA ALA A 244 -24.90 -1.32 -5.21
C ALA A 244 -23.40 -1.00 -5.17
N CYS A 245 -23.01 0.24 -4.94
CA CYS A 245 -21.63 0.69 -4.78
C CYS A 245 -20.94 0.10 -3.55
N SER A 246 -21.66 0.00 -2.43
CA SER A 246 -21.11 -0.59 -1.18
C SER A 246 -20.99 -2.12 -1.27
N ARG A 247 -21.93 -2.80 -1.94
CA ARG A 247 -21.87 -4.26 -2.16
C ARG A 247 -20.68 -4.69 -3.04
N VAL A 248 -20.27 -3.87 -4.00
CA VAL A 248 -19.11 -4.17 -4.87
C VAL A 248 -17.78 -3.77 -4.25
N CYS A 249 -17.81 -2.99 -3.15
CA CYS A 249 -16.61 -2.46 -2.54
C CYS A 249 -15.83 -3.56 -1.79
N LYS A 250 -14.69 -3.99 -2.35
CA LYS A 250 -13.81 -4.99 -1.72
C LYS A 250 -13.08 -4.47 -0.47
N MET A 251 -13.07 -3.14 -0.28
CA MET A 251 -12.52 -2.50 0.92
C MET A 251 -13.57 -2.34 2.03
N ASP A 252 -14.79 -2.84 1.82
CA ASP A 252 -15.92 -2.81 2.77
C ASP A 252 -16.34 -1.38 3.19
N VAL A 253 -16.19 -0.40 2.29
CA VAL A 253 -16.58 0.98 2.52
C VAL A 253 -18.03 1.21 2.08
N ASP A 254 -18.83 1.92 2.90
CA ASP A 254 -20.17 2.36 2.56
C ASP A 254 -20.09 3.63 1.69
N VAL A 255 -19.83 3.43 0.40
CA VAL A 255 -19.45 4.49 -0.55
C VAL A 255 -20.52 5.56 -0.68
N TYR A 256 -21.82 5.20 -0.67
CA TYR A 256 -22.92 6.17 -0.82
C TYR A 256 -23.08 7.10 0.39
N LYS A 257 -22.54 6.69 1.57
CA LYS A 257 -22.50 7.53 2.78
C LYS A 257 -21.20 8.32 2.86
N THR A 258 -20.06 7.65 2.62
CA THR A 258 -18.72 8.22 2.80
C THR A 258 -17.83 7.90 1.61
N PRO A 259 -17.93 8.62 0.47
CA PRO A 259 -17.20 8.31 -0.76
C PRO A 259 -15.68 8.43 -0.62
N ASN A 260 -15.19 9.30 0.28
CA ASN A 260 -13.78 9.54 0.54
C ASN A 260 -13.31 8.98 1.88
N HIS A 261 -13.90 7.84 2.30
CA HIS A 261 -13.51 7.14 3.53
C HIS A 261 -12.00 6.83 3.56
N THR A 262 -11.40 6.84 4.75
CA THR A 262 -9.97 6.56 4.96
C THR A 262 -9.53 5.22 4.37
N GLU A 263 -10.41 4.21 4.31
CA GLU A 263 -10.11 2.90 3.71
C GLU A 263 -10.29 2.83 2.19
N CYS A 264 -10.85 3.86 1.55
CA CYS A 264 -11.09 3.86 0.10
C CYS A 264 -9.77 3.97 -0.69
N ILE A 265 -9.42 2.95 -1.46
CA ILE A 265 -8.24 2.95 -2.37
C ILE A 265 -8.55 3.53 -3.76
N ARG A 266 -9.72 4.10 -3.93
CA ARG A 266 -10.20 4.76 -5.16
C ARG A 266 -10.06 3.93 -6.43
N CYS A 267 -10.31 2.62 -6.33
CA CYS A 267 -10.23 1.68 -7.45
C CYS A 267 -11.26 1.93 -8.56
N GLY A 268 -12.35 2.67 -8.27
CA GLY A 268 -13.39 3.02 -9.23
C GLY A 268 -14.41 1.91 -9.53
N ASP A 269 -14.41 0.79 -8.78
CA ASP A 269 -15.39 -0.29 -8.97
C ASP A 269 -16.83 0.20 -8.70
N CYS A 270 -17.01 1.06 -7.68
CA CYS A 270 -18.29 1.68 -7.34
C CYS A 270 -18.84 2.57 -8.44
N ILE A 271 -18.00 3.35 -9.11
CA ILE A 271 -18.39 4.23 -10.23
C ILE A 271 -18.97 3.40 -11.37
N ARG A 272 -18.34 2.26 -11.67
CA ARG A 272 -18.75 1.40 -12.78
C ARG A 272 -20.01 0.60 -12.52
N THR A 273 -20.25 0.29 -11.24
CA THR A 273 -21.40 -0.51 -10.83
C THR A 273 -22.63 0.34 -10.60
N CYS A 274 -22.48 1.67 -10.48
CA CYS A 274 -23.60 2.56 -10.25
C CYS A 274 -24.55 2.60 -11.47
N PRO A 275 -25.82 2.15 -11.35
CA PRO A 275 -26.76 2.11 -12.46
C PRO A 275 -27.15 3.53 -12.90
N HIS A 276 -27.22 4.47 -11.97
CA HIS A 276 -27.62 5.85 -12.20
C HIS A 276 -26.45 6.80 -12.50
N LYS A 277 -25.20 6.27 -12.60
CA LYS A 277 -23.97 7.06 -12.83
C LYS A 277 -23.82 8.23 -11.85
N ALA A 278 -24.34 8.09 -10.64
CA ALA A 278 -24.34 9.13 -9.61
C ALA A 278 -22.94 9.38 -9.00
N ILE A 279 -21.93 8.52 -9.26
CA ILE A 279 -20.59 8.65 -8.69
C ILE A 279 -19.62 9.07 -9.79
N SER A 280 -18.94 10.22 -9.57
CA SER A 280 -17.94 10.78 -10.48
C SER A 280 -16.59 10.95 -9.82
N LYS A 281 -15.54 11.10 -10.64
CA LYS A 281 -14.18 11.49 -10.21
C LYS A 281 -14.09 13.01 -10.27
N SER A 282 -13.51 13.63 -9.28
CA SER A 282 -13.27 15.06 -9.23
C SER A 282 -11.84 15.36 -8.84
N PHE A 283 -11.29 16.41 -9.44
CA PHE A 283 -10.02 17.03 -9.02
C PHE A 283 -10.38 18.41 -8.47
N SER A 284 -10.55 18.50 -7.16
CA SER A 284 -10.89 19.75 -6.48
C SER A 284 -10.35 19.75 -5.08
N LEU A 285 -9.99 20.94 -4.59
CA LEU A 285 -9.66 21.11 -3.18
C LEU A 285 -10.86 20.78 -2.30
N TYR A 286 -10.59 20.35 -1.07
CA TYR A 286 -11.63 20.03 -0.11
C TYR A 286 -12.50 21.27 0.19
N SER A 287 -13.82 21.12 0.00
CA SER A 287 -14.82 22.09 0.45
C SER A 287 -15.77 21.41 1.44
N PRO A 288 -15.86 21.86 2.71
CA PRO A 288 -16.76 21.29 3.70
C PRO A 288 -18.24 21.35 3.33
N LYS A 289 -18.62 22.31 2.46
CA LYS A 289 -20.00 22.51 2.01
C LYS A 289 -20.51 21.37 1.10
N GLU A 290 -19.58 20.67 0.41
CA GLU A 290 -19.93 19.61 -0.54
C GLU A 290 -20.22 18.25 0.11
N GLU A 291 -19.90 18.06 1.39
CA GLU A 291 -20.14 16.81 2.11
C GLU A 291 -21.53 16.80 2.79
N LYS A 292 -22.16 17.98 2.92
CA LYS A 292 -23.49 18.17 3.56
C LYS A 292 -24.64 18.34 2.55
N SER A 293 -24.36 18.56 1.29
CA SER A 293 -25.35 18.60 0.20
C SER A 293 -25.44 17.19 -0.50
#